data_b1ab27dfc35082c9933b755ac17c4a41
#
_entry.id   b1ab27dfc35082c9933b755ac17c4a41
#
_cell.length_a   1.000
_cell.length_b   1.000
_cell.length_c   1.000
_cell.angle_alpha   90.00
_cell.angle_beta   90.00
_cell.angle_gamma   90.00
#
_symmetry.space_group_name_H-M   'P 1'
#
loop_
_entity.id
_entity.type
_entity.pdbx_description
1 polymer ?
#
loop_
_entity_poly.entity_id
_entity_poly.type
_entity_poly.pdbx_seq_one_letter_code
_entity_poly.pdbx_strand_id
1 'polypeptide(L)'
;MVSVKEVSKKAGNCYDAIMNNELNISKLHTLAKSWVLPHGLNNVLLPSCSLHSDILGMILYGSQVRGDATEISDIDVLVVLDNAKKINRALYSELDCLEGLDPRVCIMLAHLPNEESKVGSLWLEISQCCEVLMDTAKAIEKVITRTKKLVQDGKVVRKESHGQGYWVYA
;
A
#
# COMPACT_ATOMS: atom_id res chain seq x y z
N MET A 1 20.83 24.09 -5.04
CA MET A 1 19.63 24.48 -4.28
C MET A 1 18.42 24.13 -5.14
N VAL A 2 17.85 22.95 -4.97
CA VAL A 2 16.64 22.53 -5.69
C VAL A 2 15.45 23.05 -4.91
N SER A 3 14.60 23.81 -5.60
CA SER A 3 13.51 24.57 -5.03
C SER A 3 12.43 23.67 -4.43
N VAL A 4 12.02 23.96 -3.20
CA VAL A 4 10.90 23.36 -2.47
C VAL A 4 9.56 23.41 -3.26
N LYS A 5 9.50 24.19 -4.34
CA LYS A 5 8.31 24.33 -5.21
C LYS A 5 8.08 23.14 -6.16
N GLU A 6 9.06 22.29 -6.43
CA GLU A 6 8.86 21.11 -7.32
C GLU A 6 8.19 19.94 -6.63
N VAL A 7 8.30 19.80 -5.32
CA VAL A 7 7.67 18.72 -4.56
C VAL A 7 6.14 18.90 -4.49
N SER A 8 5.67 20.16 -4.45
CA SER A 8 4.23 20.47 -4.39
C SER A 8 3.47 20.21 -5.70
N LYS A 9 4.14 20.24 -6.86
CA LYS A 9 3.50 19.97 -8.16
C LYS A 9 3.26 18.48 -8.41
N LYS A 10 4.05 17.57 -7.82
CA LYS A 10 3.85 16.12 -7.99
C LYS A 10 2.69 15.58 -7.16
N ALA A 11 2.34 16.20 -6.04
CA ALA A 11 1.20 15.77 -5.21
C ALA A 11 -0.17 16.00 -5.88
N GLY A 12 -0.29 16.98 -6.77
CA GLY A 12 -1.53 17.23 -7.53
C GLY A 12 -1.84 16.17 -8.61
N ASN A 13 -0.83 15.46 -9.11
CA ASN A 13 -1.02 14.46 -10.17
C ASN A 13 -1.51 13.09 -9.66
N CYS A 14 -1.43 12.81 -8.36
CA CYS A 14 -1.89 11.52 -7.83
C CYS A 14 -3.40 11.33 -7.95
N TYR A 15 -4.20 12.38 -7.74
CA TYR A 15 -5.66 12.29 -7.80
C TYR A 15 -6.19 12.11 -9.22
N ASP A 16 -5.57 12.76 -10.22
CA ASP A 16 -6.00 12.67 -11.63
C ASP A 16 -5.69 11.29 -12.24
N ALA A 17 -4.66 10.63 -11.75
CA ALA A 17 -4.26 9.30 -12.21
C ALA A 17 -5.20 8.18 -11.73
N ILE A 18 -5.76 8.33 -10.54
CA ILE A 18 -6.72 7.40 -9.94
C ILE A 18 -8.01 7.36 -10.78
N MET A 19 -8.47 8.50 -11.30
CA MET A 19 -9.72 8.61 -12.05
C MET A 19 -9.70 7.88 -13.40
N ASN A 20 -8.53 7.66 -14.00
CA ASN A 20 -8.40 6.99 -15.30
C ASN A 20 -8.31 5.45 -15.22
N ASN A 21 -8.28 4.88 -14.02
CA ASN A 21 -8.12 3.43 -13.80
C ASN A 21 -9.27 2.82 -12.97
N GLU A 22 -10.47 3.40 -13.05
CA GLU A 22 -11.64 3.09 -12.22
C GLU A 22 -12.01 1.59 -12.18
N LEU A 23 -11.79 0.85 -13.27
CA LEU A 23 -12.22 -0.55 -13.34
C LEU A 23 -11.39 -1.48 -12.44
N ASN A 24 -10.08 -1.27 -12.35
CA ASN A 24 -9.18 -2.11 -11.56
C ASN A 24 -9.24 -1.74 -10.07
N ILE A 25 -9.33 -0.45 -9.76
CA ILE A 25 -9.48 0.05 -8.40
C ILE A 25 -10.81 -0.38 -7.80
N SER A 26 -11.90 -0.32 -8.57
CA SER A 26 -13.22 -0.82 -8.14
C SER A 26 -13.19 -2.31 -7.78
N LYS A 27 -12.46 -3.15 -8.52
CA LYS A 27 -12.27 -4.57 -8.20
C LYS A 27 -11.47 -4.77 -6.92
N LEU A 28 -10.40 -3.99 -6.73
CA LEU A 28 -9.60 -4.05 -5.50
C LEU A 28 -10.37 -3.56 -4.27
N HIS A 29 -11.17 -2.51 -4.41
CA HIS A 29 -12.10 -2.10 -3.35
C HIS A 29 -13.14 -3.18 -3.03
N THR A 30 -13.65 -3.86 -4.04
CA THR A 30 -14.58 -4.98 -3.85
C THR A 30 -13.89 -6.13 -3.12
N LEU A 31 -12.66 -6.46 -3.52
CA LEU A 31 -11.84 -7.47 -2.84
C LEU A 31 -11.58 -7.08 -1.38
N ALA A 32 -11.13 -5.84 -1.13
CA ALA A 32 -10.89 -5.35 0.21
C ALA A 32 -12.15 -5.41 1.08
N LYS A 33 -13.31 -5.02 0.53
CA LYS A 33 -14.61 -5.14 1.22
C LYS A 33 -14.99 -6.60 1.49
N SER A 34 -14.73 -7.51 0.56
CA SER A 34 -15.03 -8.94 0.75
C SER A 34 -14.17 -9.57 1.86
N TRP A 35 -12.97 -9.04 2.09
CA TRP A 35 -12.10 -9.51 3.17
C TRP A 35 -12.51 -8.99 4.56
N VAL A 36 -13.25 -7.88 4.62
CA VAL A 36 -13.68 -7.24 5.88
C VAL A 36 -15.04 -7.72 6.37
N LEU A 37 -15.90 -8.26 5.49
CA LEU A 37 -17.26 -8.63 5.89
C LEU A 37 -17.24 -9.85 6.82
N PRO A 38 -17.76 -9.70 8.07
CA PRO A 38 -17.88 -10.82 8.98
C PRO A 38 -18.87 -11.85 8.42
N HIS A 39 -18.47 -13.10 8.48
CA HIS A 39 -19.26 -14.31 8.40
C HIS A 39 -20.76 -14.13 8.08
N GLY A 40 -21.17 -14.11 6.83
CA GLY A 40 -22.60 -14.19 6.59
C GLY A 40 -23.10 -14.10 5.16
N LEU A 41 -22.46 -13.48 4.21
CA LEU A 41 -23.13 -13.22 2.92
C LEU A 41 -22.34 -13.49 1.63
N ASN A 42 -21.08 -13.83 1.63
CA ASN A 42 -20.37 -14.16 0.38
C ASN A 42 -19.38 -15.31 0.55
N ASN A 43 -19.90 -16.52 0.71
CA ASN A 43 -19.14 -17.78 0.65
C ASN A 43 -18.58 -18.12 -0.75
N VAL A 44 -18.50 -17.17 -1.68
CA VAL A 44 -18.23 -17.53 -3.09
C VAL A 44 -16.83 -17.20 -3.55
N LEU A 45 -16.03 -16.38 -2.84
CA LEU A 45 -14.75 -15.90 -3.38
C LEU A 45 -13.50 -16.15 -2.52
N LEU A 46 -13.61 -16.65 -1.32
CA LEU A 46 -12.44 -16.97 -0.50
C LEU A 46 -12.63 -18.30 0.24
N PRO A 47 -12.34 -19.42 -0.40
CA PRO A 47 -12.23 -20.66 0.35
C PRO A 47 -10.99 -20.56 1.24
N SER A 48 -11.22 -20.42 2.55
CA SER A 48 -10.26 -20.70 3.63
C SER A 48 -8.92 -19.95 3.63
N CYS A 49 -8.85 -18.67 3.25
CA CYS A 49 -7.66 -17.91 3.56
C CYS A 49 -7.58 -17.67 5.08
N SER A 50 -6.53 -18.19 5.72
CA SER A 50 -6.32 -18.11 7.17
C SER A 50 -6.01 -16.68 7.66
N LEU A 51 -5.98 -15.71 6.75
CA LEU A 51 -5.55 -14.32 6.98
C LEU A 51 -6.64 -13.37 7.45
N HIS A 52 -7.92 -13.70 7.29
CA HIS A 52 -9.01 -12.74 7.49
C HIS A 52 -9.01 -11.99 8.81
N SER A 53 -8.74 -12.70 9.92
CA SER A 53 -8.75 -12.10 11.24
C SER A 53 -7.53 -11.25 11.55
N ASP A 54 -6.46 -11.43 10.78
CA ASP A 54 -5.14 -10.87 11.06
C ASP A 54 -4.83 -9.65 10.16
N ILE A 55 -5.72 -9.33 9.19
CA ILE A 55 -5.53 -8.18 8.31
C ILE A 55 -5.96 -6.89 9.00
N LEU A 56 -5.01 -5.98 9.18
CA LEU A 56 -5.25 -4.63 9.71
C LEU A 56 -5.65 -3.65 8.60
N GLY A 57 -5.22 -3.90 7.37
CA GLY A 57 -5.61 -3.09 6.25
C GLY A 57 -4.92 -3.41 4.93
N MET A 58 -5.32 -2.68 3.89
CA MET A 58 -4.82 -2.82 2.52
C MET A 58 -4.54 -1.46 1.90
N ILE A 59 -3.46 -1.38 1.15
CA ILE A 59 -3.00 -0.15 0.51
C ILE A 59 -2.63 -0.46 -0.93
N LEU A 60 -3.19 0.30 -1.87
CA LEU A 60 -2.71 0.37 -3.25
C LEU A 60 -1.59 1.40 -3.33
N TYR A 61 -0.48 1.07 -3.97
CA TYR A 61 0.67 1.96 -4.12
C TYR A 61 1.38 1.74 -5.47
N GLY A 62 2.55 2.32 -5.66
CA GLY A 62 3.33 2.12 -6.87
C GLY A 62 2.86 2.96 -8.07
N SER A 63 3.13 2.46 -9.28
CA SER A 63 2.89 3.18 -10.54
C SER A 63 1.41 3.50 -10.77
N GLN A 64 0.52 2.61 -10.36
CA GLN A 64 -0.93 2.78 -10.50
C GLN A 64 -1.44 4.05 -9.80
N VAL A 65 -0.89 4.34 -8.63
CA VAL A 65 -1.31 5.50 -7.83
C VAL A 65 -0.53 6.75 -8.21
N ARG A 66 0.73 6.61 -8.66
CA ARG A 66 1.53 7.76 -9.13
C ARG A 66 1.12 8.29 -10.50
N GLY A 67 0.38 7.50 -11.30
CA GLY A 67 -0.07 7.87 -12.63
C GLY A 67 0.98 7.67 -13.73
N ASP A 68 2.00 6.88 -13.47
CA ASP A 68 3.02 6.48 -14.43
C ASP A 68 2.88 5.00 -14.87
N ALA A 69 1.73 4.38 -14.55
CA ALA A 69 1.41 3.01 -14.96
C ALA A 69 1.13 2.91 -16.46
N THR A 70 1.54 1.80 -17.03
CA THR A 70 1.21 1.36 -18.39
C THR A 70 0.24 0.18 -18.33
N GLU A 71 -0.27 -0.28 -19.46
CA GLU A 71 -1.18 -1.45 -19.54
C GLU A 71 -0.57 -2.74 -18.98
N ILE A 72 0.76 -2.85 -18.99
CA ILE A 72 1.51 -4.01 -18.52
C ILE A 72 2.10 -3.81 -17.11
N SER A 73 1.88 -2.65 -16.49
CA SER A 73 2.41 -2.37 -15.16
C SER A 73 1.72 -3.21 -14.09
N ASP A 74 2.48 -3.64 -13.11
CA ASP A 74 1.97 -4.35 -11.93
C ASP A 74 1.02 -3.45 -11.13
N ILE A 75 0.12 -4.10 -10.41
CA ILE A 75 -0.80 -3.49 -9.45
C ILE A 75 -0.31 -3.83 -8.05
N ASP A 76 0.46 -2.92 -7.46
CA ASP A 76 1.10 -3.14 -6.18
C ASP A 76 0.12 -2.96 -5.01
N VAL A 77 -0.14 -4.03 -4.28
CA VAL A 77 -1.02 -4.03 -3.11
C VAL A 77 -0.24 -4.46 -1.87
N LEU A 78 -0.21 -3.59 -0.85
CA LEU A 78 0.31 -3.96 0.46
C LEU A 78 -0.83 -4.43 1.36
N VAL A 79 -0.74 -5.65 1.86
CA VAL A 79 -1.61 -6.18 2.91
C VAL A 79 -0.88 -6.09 4.22
N VAL A 80 -1.45 -5.34 5.14
CA VAL A 80 -0.88 -5.10 6.47
C VAL A 80 -1.48 -6.08 7.46
N LEU A 81 -0.63 -6.84 8.11
CA LEU A 81 -1.02 -7.86 9.07
C LEU A 81 -0.74 -7.42 10.51
N ASP A 82 -1.52 -7.98 11.44
CA ASP A 82 -1.22 -7.88 12.86
C ASP A 82 0.19 -8.43 13.17
N ASN A 83 0.91 -7.78 14.07
CA ASN A 83 2.29 -8.13 14.41
C ASN A 83 2.41 -9.51 15.04
N ALA A 84 1.33 -10.07 15.59
CA ALA A 84 1.31 -11.45 16.12
C ALA A 84 1.34 -12.51 14.99
N LYS A 85 0.92 -12.13 13.77
CA LYS A 85 0.91 -13.03 12.62
C LYS A 85 2.28 -13.11 11.98
N LYS A 86 2.90 -14.29 11.98
CA LYS A 86 4.19 -14.50 11.32
C LYS A 86 4.03 -14.52 9.80
N ILE A 87 4.72 -13.63 9.11
CA ILE A 87 4.81 -13.64 7.63
C ILE A 87 5.80 -14.74 7.23
N ASN A 88 5.33 -15.67 6.40
CA ASN A 88 6.11 -16.80 5.92
C ASN A 88 5.68 -17.20 4.49
N ARG A 89 6.41 -18.15 3.90
CA ARG A 89 6.15 -18.61 2.53
C ARG A 89 4.77 -19.25 2.36
N ALA A 90 4.25 -19.91 3.39
CA ALA A 90 2.93 -20.54 3.31
C ALA A 90 1.82 -19.51 3.08
N LEU A 91 1.91 -18.34 3.74
CA LEU A 91 0.95 -17.25 3.51
C LEU A 91 0.99 -16.73 2.07
N TYR A 92 2.18 -16.58 1.48
CA TYR A 92 2.29 -16.20 0.08
C TYR A 92 1.69 -17.25 -0.85
N SER A 93 1.90 -18.55 -0.57
CA SER A 93 1.28 -19.62 -1.35
C SER A 93 -0.25 -19.61 -1.24
N GLU A 94 -0.82 -19.24 -0.09
CA GLU A 94 -2.27 -19.05 0.04
C GLU A 94 -2.77 -17.89 -0.83
N LEU A 95 -2.01 -16.79 -0.91
CA LEU A 95 -2.35 -15.63 -1.74
C LEU A 95 -2.22 -15.94 -3.23
N ASP A 96 -1.21 -16.70 -3.62
CA ASP A 96 -1.00 -17.13 -5.01
C ASP A 96 -2.15 -18.04 -5.53
N CYS A 97 -2.90 -18.68 -4.62
CA CYS A 97 -4.06 -19.50 -4.94
C CYS A 97 -5.37 -18.71 -5.04
N LEU A 98 -5.37 -17.39 -4.85
CA LEU A 98 -6.59 -16.58 -4.96
C LEU A 98 -7.05 -16.51 -6.41
N GLU A 99 -8.24 -17.07 -6.67
CA GLU A 99 -8.84 -17.06 -8.00
C GLU A 99 -9.52 -15.70 -8.28
N GLY A 100 -9.55 -15.32 -9.57
CA GLY A 100 -10.29 -14.15 -10.03
C GLY A 100 -9.57 -12.81 -9.84
N LEU A 101 -8.33 -12.79 -9.34
CA LEU A 101 -7.48 -11.61 -9.36
C LEU A 101 -6.93 -11.35 -10.77
N ASP A 102 -6.75 -10.08 -11.10
CA ASP A 102 -5.95 -9.68 -12.27
C ASP A 102 -4.53 -10.23 -12.09
N PRO A 103 -3.96 -10.92 -13.10
CA PRO A 103 -2.62 -11.52 -12.98
C PRO A 103 -1.50 -10.50 -12.74
N ARG A 104 -1.77 -9.20 -12.92
CA ARG A 104 -0.83 -8.11 -12.61
C ARG A 104 -0.85 -7.71 -11.13
N VAL A 105 -1.78 -8.23 -10.32
CA VAL A 105 -1.82 -7.91 -8.89
C VAL A 105 -0.65 -8.55 -8.18
N CYS A 106 0.21 -7.69 -7.64
CA CYS A 106 1.37 -8.08 -6.85
C CYS A 106 1.10 -7.77 -5.37
N ILE A 107 0.86 -8.82 -4.57
CA ILE A 107 0.57 -8.67 -3.15
C ILE A 107 1.86 -8.76 -2.35
N MET A 108 2.13 -7.73 -1.55
CA MET A 108 3.17 -7.74 -0.54
C MET A 108 2.56 -7.79 0.85
N LEU A 109 3.13 -8.59 1.73
CA LEU A 109 2.75 -8.67 3.14
C LEU A 109 3.71 -7.85 4.00
N ALA A 110 3.19 -7.07 4.94
CA ALA A 110 4.01 -6.35 5.90
C ALA A 110 3.31 -6.23 7.26
N HIS A 111 4.08 -5.91 8.28
CA HIS A 111 3.58 -5.45 9.57
C HIS A 111 3.62 -3.92 9.65
N LEU A 112 2.84 -3.35 10.56
CA LEU A 112 2.98 -1.94 10.90
C LEU A 112 4.38 -1.68 11.47
N PRO A 113 5.02 -0.56 11.09
CA PRO A 113 6.30 -0.18 11.67
C PRO A 113 6.11 0.17 13.15
N ASN A 114 7.03 -0.27 13.98
CA ASN A 114 7.08 0.08 15.38
C ASN A 114 7.15 1.62 15.53
N GLU A 115 6.43 2.16 16.52
CA GLU A 115 6.38 3.61 16.78
C GLU A 115 7.75 4.19 17.16
N GLU A 116 8.58 3.43 17.86
CA GLU A 116 9.90 3.84 18.34
C GLU A 116 11.02 3.63 17.32
N SER A 117 10.79 2.83 16.27
CA SER A 117 11.80 2.52 15.29
C SER A 117 11.79 3.47 14.09
N LYS A 118 12.90 3.49 13.36
CA LYS A 118 12.96 4.16 12.06
C LYS A 118 11.99 3.49 11.09
N VAL A 119 11.25 4.30 10.36
CA VAL A 119 10.33 3.83 9.33
C VAL A 119 11.14 3.35 8.12
N GLY A 120 10.84 2.16 7.63
CA GLY A 120 11.50 1.59 6.46
C GLY A 120 11.14 2.31 5.16
N SER A 121 11.98 2.16 4.12
CA SER A 121 11.82 2.83 2.81
C SER A 121 10.47 2.54 2.16
N LEU A 122 9.94 1.34 2.29
CA LEU A 122 8.61 0.99 1.77
C LEU A 122 7.52 1.93 2.30
N TRP A 123 7.45 2.12 3.61
CA TRP A 123 6.47 3.01 4.23
C TRP A 123 6.71 4.49 3.92
N LEU A 124 7.97 4.88 3.72
CA LEU A 124 8.34 6.22 3.27
C LEU A 124 7.84 6.49 1.85
N GLU A 125 8.00 5.54 0.91
CA GLU A 125 7.46 5.64 -0.45
C GLU A 125 5.93 5.64 -0.43
N ILE A 126 5.29 4.70 0.26
CA ILE A 126 3.83 4.59 0.38
C ILE A 126 3.23 5.89 0.93
N SER A 127 3.86 6.48 1.94
CA SER A 127 3.34 7.72 2.53
C SER A 127 3.30 8.91 1.57
N GLN A 128 4.08 8.89 0.49
CA GLN A 128 4.07 9.98 -0.49
C GLN A 128 2.89 9.89 -1.46
N CYS A 129 2.57 8.66 -1.89
CA CYS A 129 1.49 8.42 -2.84
C CYS A 129 0.91 7.02 -2.64
N CYS A 130 -0.31 6.94 -2.12
CA CYS A 130 -1.03 5.68 -1.93
C CYS A 130 -2.53 5.92 -1.88
N GLU A 131 -3.28 4.85 -2.11
CA GLU A 131 -4.71 4.77 -1.84
C GLU A 131 -4.97 3.71 -0.76
N VAL A 132 -5.61 4.09 0.33
CA VAL A 132 -5.99 3.17 1.41
C VAL A 132 -7.30 2.51 1.04
N LEU A 133 -7.24 1.22 0.69
CA LEU A 133 -8.41 0.43 0.31
C LEU A 133 -9.21 -0.03 1.54
N MET A 134 -8.49 -0.31 2.64
CA MET A 134 -9.05 -0.76 3.91
C MET A 134 -8.13 -0.34 5.06
N ASP A 135 -8.71 0.11 6.17
CA ASP A 135 -7.97 0.48 7.37
C ASP A 135 -8.78 0.17 8.64
N THR A 136 -8.41 -0.88 9.33
CA THR A 136 -9.04 -1.26 10.60
C THR A 136 -8.50 -0.38 11.73
N ALA A 137 -9.39 0.24 12.48
CA ALA A 137 -9.07 1.12 13.61
C ALA A 137 -8.12 2.30 13.26
N LYS A 138 -8.07 2.71 11.98
CA LYS A 138 -7.20 3.79 11.48
C LYS A 138 -5.72 3.57 11.75
N ALA A 139 -5.29 2.31 11.78
CA ALA A 139 -3.92 1.94 12.07
C ALA A 139 -2.96 2.40 10.97
N ILE A 140 -3.37 2.25 9.71
CA ILE A 140 -2.60 2.67 8.53
C ILE A 140 -2.55 4.20 8.44
N GLU A 141 -3.68 4.89 8.60
CA GLU A 141 -3.76 6.35 8.57
C GLU A 141 -2.78 6.99 9.56
N LYS A 142 -2.67 6.44 10.78
CA LYS A 142 -1.72 6.89 11.80
C LYS A 142 -0.28 6.77 11.32
N VAL A 143 0.09 5.63 10.72
CA VAL A 143 1.45 5.41 10.21
C VAL A 143 1.75 6.35 9.05
N ILE A 144 0.85 6.50 8.08
CA ILE A 144 1.02 7.40 6.94
C ILE A 144 1.20 8.84 7.43
N THR A 145 0.35 9.31 8.36
CA THR A 145 0.41 10.66 8.90
C THR A 145 1.74 10.92 9.62
N ARG A 146 2.17 9.98 10.49
CA ARG A 146 3.46 10.06 11.17
C ARG A 146 4.62 10.12 10.17
N THR A 147 4.58 9.28 9.15
CA THR A 147 5.64 9.18 8.14
C THR A 147 5.72 10.43 7.28
N LYS A 148 4.59 10.96 6.84
CA LYS A 148 4.52 12.26 6.14
C LYS A 148 5.13 13.38 6.97
N LYS A 149 4.85 13.40 8.27
CA LYS A 149 5.41 14.40 9.19
C LYS A 149 6.93 14.30 9.28
N LEU A 150 7.51 13.09 9.34
CA LEU A 150 8.97 12.91 9.33
C LEU A 150 9.63 13.53 8.09
N VAL A 151 9.00 13.39 6.93
CA VAL A 151 9.48 13.98 5.68
C VAL A 151 9.30 15.49 5.68
N GLN A 152 8.14 16.00 6.10
CA GLN A 152 7.84 17.43 6.18
C GLN A 152 8.78 18.17 7.15
N ASP A 153 9.09 17.54 8.29
CA ASP A 153 10.01 18.09 9.31
C ASP A 153 11.49 17.99 8.87
N GLY A 154 11.79 17.43 7.70
CA GLY A 154 13.15 17.24 7.19
C GLY A 154 13.96 16.19 7.95
N LYS A 155 13.32 15.40 8.83
CA LYS A 155 13.98 14.30 9.56
C LYS A 155 14.34 13.13 8.65
N VAL A 156 13.64 13.01 7.54
CA VAL A 156 13.90 12.06 6.47
C VAL A 156 13.84 12.80 5.14
N VAL A 157 14.85 12.63 4.32
CA VAL A 157 14.94 13.28 3.01
C VAL A 157 15.12 12.25 1.91
N ARG A 158 14.48 12.47 0.77
CA ARG A 158 14.67 11.66 -0.42
C ARG A 158 15.84 12.19 -1.20
N LYS A 159 16.82 11.34 -1.48
CA LYS A 159 17.98 11.63 -2.33
C LYS A 159 17.90 10.77 -3.59
N GLU A 160 18.68 11.15 -4.59
CA GLU A 160 18.79 10.42 -5.83
C GLU A 160 20.28 10.13 -6.11
N SER A 161 20.56 8.92 -6.57
CA SER A 161 21.87 8.53 -7.06
C SER A 161 21.71 7.58 -8.25
N HIS A 162 22.37 7.88 -9.36
CA HIS A 162 22.31 7.09 -10.60
C HIS A 162 20.85 6.86 -11.10
N GLY A 163 20.00 7.89 -10.98
CA GLY A 163 18.58 7.81 -11.38
C GLY A 163 17.67 7.05 -10.42
N GLN A 164 18.22 6.55 -9.29
CA GLN A 164 17.44 5.84 -8.27
C GLN A 164 17.27 6.69 -7.02
N GLY A 165 16.01 6.83 -6.60
CA GLY A 165 15.66 7.51 -5.36
C GLY A 165 15.88 6.63 -4.14
N TYR A 166 16.38 7.22 -3.05
CA TYR A 166 16.54 6.54 -1.76
C TYR A 166 16.31 7.51 -0.60
N TRP A 167 15.95 6.95 0.56
CA TRP A 167 15.64 7.72 1.74
C TRP A 167 16.79 7.74 2.74
N VAL A 168 17.06 8.92 3.30
CA VAL A 168 18.11 9.14 4.30
C VAL A 168 17.52 9.84 5.51
N TYR A 169 17.77 9.31 6.69
CA TYR A 169 17.50 10.01 7.94
C TYR A 169 18.56 11.10 8.16
N ALA A 170 18.12 12.31 8.45
CA ALA A 170 18.99 13.46 8.73
C ALA A 170 19.62 13.35 10.13
#